data_eadbfc983b8df6dd160c571ca20176b4
#
_entry.id   eadbfc983b8df6dd160c571ca20176b4
#
_cell.length_a   1.000
_cell.length_b   1.000
_cell.length_c   1.000
_cell.angle_alpha   90.00
_cell.angle_beta   90.00
_cell.angle_gamma   90.00
#
_symmetry.space_group_name_H-M   'P 1'
#
loop_
_entity.id
_entity.type
_entity.pdbx_description
1 polymer ?
#
loop_
_entity_poly.entity_id
_entity_poly.type
_entity_poly.pdbx_seq_one_letter_code
_entity_poly.pdbx_strand_id
1 'polypeptide(L)'
;MTVSEKSYPSEKGEIKIIKIENESGAYVMLSSWGAGIVEVAVPDHHGKIENVALRYANPADYLYDGPCLGKVPGRYANRIADGKLVVEGKEYQLAINNGPNHLHGGIDGFSNKNWDAEIFENGVRFTYVSADGEENYPGTLKVTATYRWSEDNRLSLDLHAETDKETVVNLTNHAYWNLEGADAGTALNQEMRMKAHNWLPTDATQIPTGEVSHVAETPMDFTEWKEVGRDIKEDFEALKIGKGYDHCWVIDEWEPGKIIENAVELRDNKSGRLLSVSSDQPGVQIYTGNWLTGSPANCSGRGYEDYEGVAIEMQGFPDAPNKPGFPSQTLRPGESYDRSILFSFSTF
;
A
#
# COMPACT_ATOMS: atom_id res chain seq x y z
N MET A 1 0.35 16.29 -21.01
CA MET A 1 -0.09 16.20 -19.58
C MET A 1 -0.86 17.44 -19.17
N THR A 2 -1.94 17.28 -18.39
CA THR A 2 -2.69 18.39 -17.77
C THR A 2 -2.71 18.17 -16.26
N VAL A 3 -2.36 19.20 -15.48
CA VAL A 3 -2.38 19.12 -14.01
C VAL A 3 -3.38 20.13 -13.48
N SER A 4 -4.23 19.72 -12.53
CA SER A 4 -5.18 20.58 -11.84
C SER A 4 -5.24 20.26 -10.36
N GLU A 5 -5.53 21.26 -9.53
CA GLU A 5 -5.64 21.14 -8.07
C GLU A 5 -7.02 21.63 -7.63
N LYS A 6 -7.60 20.93 -6.66
CA LYS A 6 -8.77 21.37 -5.90
C LYS A 6 -8.47 21.24 -4.41
N SER A 7 -8.90 22.24 -3.65
CA SER A 7 -8.75 22.29 -2.21
C SER A 7 -10.10 22.05 -1.53
N TYR A 8 -10.07 21.26 -0.46
CA TYR A 8 -11.23 20.91 0.34
C TYR A 8 -10.95 21.27 1.82
N PRO A 9 -11.74 22.16 2.42
CA PRO A 9 -11.55 22.48 3.82
C PRO A 9 -11.90 21.27 4.69
N SER A 10 -11.09 21.02 5.72
CA SER A 10 -11.34 20.01 6.74
C SER A 10 -10.95 20.55 8.12
N GLU A 11 -11.35 19.86 9.18
CA GLU A 11 -10.93 20.20 10.55
C GLU A 11 -9.42 19.97 10.80
N LYS A 12 -8.74 19.23 9.94
CA LYS A 12 -7.29 18.96 9.95
C LYS A 12 -6.51 19.85 8.97
N GLY A 13 -7.14 20.91 8.47
CA GLY A 13 -6.58 21.81 7.46
C GLY A 13 -7.13 21.57 6.07
N GLU A 14 -6.58 22.26 5.10
CA GLU A 14 -6.99 22.17 3.70
C GLU A 14 -6.39 20.92 3.03
N ILE A 15 -7.26 20.03 2.55
CA ILE A 15 -6.84 18.84 1.80
C ILE A 15 -6.79 19.20 0.33
N LYS A 16 -5.63 18.99 -0.30
CA LYS A 16 -5.44 19.17 -1.73
C LYS A 16 -5.65 17.87 -2.47
N ILE A 17 -6.46 17.91 -3.52
CA ILE A 17 -6.62 16.82 -4.48
C ILE A 17 -6.02 17.28 -5.80
N ILE A 18 -4.98 16.59 -6.24
CA ILE A 18 -4.23 16.89 -7.46
C ILE A 18 -4.60 15.84 -8.51
N LYS A 19 -5.15 16.28 -9.65
CA LYS A 19 -5.40 15.43 -10.81
C LYS A 19 -4.31 15.65 -11.86
N ILE A 20 -3.75 14.57 -12.37
CA ILE A 20 -2.78 14.55 -13.46
C ILE A 20 -3.37 13.68 -14.56
N GLU A 21 -3.61 14.27 -15.74
CA GLU A 21 -4.25 13.62 -16.89
C GLU A 21 -3.30 13.62 -18.08
N ASN A 22 -3.16 12.48 -18.73
CA ASN A 22 -2.35 12.34 -19.95
C ASN A 22 -3.16 12.64 -21.23
N GLU A 23 -2.50 12.59 -22.39
CA GLU A 23 -3.13 12.93 -23.68
C GLU A 23 -4.24 11.95 -24.09
N SER A 24 -4.22 10.71 -23.58
CA SER A 24 -5.29 9.73 -23.84
C SER A 24 -6.55 9.98 -23.01
N GLY A 25 -6.49 10.88 -22.01
CA GLY A 25 -7.55 11.14 -21.05
C GLY A 25 -7.50 10.22 -19.82
N ALA A 26 -6.53 9.30 -19.75
CA ALA A 26 -6.29 8.53 -18.55
C ALA A 26 -5.65 9.43 -17.47
N TYR A 27 -6.00 9.23 -16.20
CA TYR A 27 -5.57 10.13 -15.12
C TYR A 27 -5.38 9.45 -13.78
N VAL A 28 -4.65 10.14 -12.92
CA VAL A 28 -4.58 9.84 -11.50
C VAL A 28 -5.07 11.04 -10.69
N MET A 29 -5.68 10.76 -9.53
CA MET A 29 -5.98 11.76 -8.50
C MET A 29 -5.24 11.39 -7.23
N LEU A 30 -4.51 12.35 -6.68
CA LEU A 30 -3.65 12.20 -5.51
C LEU A 30 -4.07 13.17 -4.43
N SER A 31 -4.00 12.78 -3.16
CA SER A 31 -4.39 13.57 -2.00
C SER A 31 -3.20 13.97 -1.16
N SER A 32 -3.18 15.22 -0.66
CA SER A 32 -2.23 15.63 0.38
C SER A 32 -2.49 14.94 1.72
N TRP A 33 -3.71 14.45 1.97
CA TRP A 33 -4.02 13.67 3.17
C TRP A 33 -3.49 12.24 3.03
N GLY A 34 -2.50 11.91 3.85
CA GLY A 34 -1.82 10.62 3.80
C GLY A 34 -0.97 10.38 2.55
N ALA A 35 -0.65 11.43 1.77
CA ALA A 35 0.05 11.34 0.49
C ALA A 35 -0.56 10.26 -0.41
N GLY A 36 -1.91 10.22 -0.51
CA GLY A 36 -2.67 9.05 -0.97
C GLY A 36 -3.03 9.07 -2.45
N ILE A 37 -3.19 7.87 -3.03
CA ILE A 37 -3.87 7.64 -4.30
C ILE A 37 -5.38 7.68 -4.05
N VAL A 38 -6.12 8.53 -4.77
CA VAL A 38 -7.58 8.66 -4.67
C VAL A 38 -8.26 7.99 -5.85
N GLU A 39 -7.75 8.19 -7.06
CA GLU A 39 -8.26 7.56 -8.28
C GLU A 39 -7.10 7.21 -9.21
N VAL A 40 -7.30 6.13 -9.96
CA VAL A 40 -6.52 5.83 -11.16
C VAL A 40 -7.52 5.41 -12.23
N ALA A 41 -7.71 6.25 -13.23
CA ALA A 41 -8.65 6.00 -14.31
C ALA A 41 -7.91 5.66 -15.60
N VAL A 42 -8.14 4.43 -16.10
CA VAL A 42 -7.41 3.85 -17.22
C VAL A 42 -8.35 3.15 -18.19
N PRO A 43 -7.99 3.06 -19.49
CA PRO A 43 -8.83 2.43 -20.49
C PRO A 43 -8.95 0.91 -20.26
N ASP A 44 -10.11 0.35 -20.61
CA ASP A 44 -10.31 -1.07 -20.83
C ASP A 44 -9.94 -1.47 -22.27
N HIS A 45 -10.13 -2.75 -22.64
CA HIS A 45 -9.85 -3.24 -23.99
C HIS A 45 -10.78 -2.65 -25.08
N HIS A 46 -11.83 -1.93 -24.70
CA HIS A 46 -12.69 -1.15 -25.62
C HIS A 46 -12.34 0.35 -25.64
N GLY A 47 -11.35 0.79 -24.85
CA GLY A 47 -10.95 2.17 -24.70
C GLY A 47 -11.81 2.98 -23.72
N LYS A 48 -12.71 2.34 -22.96
CA LYS A 48 -13.49 3.02 -21.92
C LYS A 48 -12.59 3.29 -20.71
N ILE A 49 -12.37 4.57 -20.41
CA ILE A 49 -11.64 4.99 -19.22
C ILE A 49 -12.54 4.92 -17.99
N GLU A 50 -12.07 4.23 -16.95
CA GLU A 50 -12.80 4.05 -15.69
C GLU A 50 -11.82 3.96 -14.52
N ASN A 51 -12.22 4.49 -13.37
CA ASN A 51 -11.42 4.41 -12.13
C ASN A 51 -11.36 2.97 -11.63
N VAL A 52 -10.16 2.49 -11.33
CA VAL A 52 -9.86 1.13 -10.83
C VAL A 52 -9.32 1.11 -9.40
N ALA A 53 -9.16 2.27 -8.75
CA ALA A 53 -8.79 2.36 -7.34
C ALA A 53 -10.01 2.66 -6.49
N LEU A 54 -10.26 1.88 -5.42
CA LEU A 54 -11.35 2.16 -4.49
C LEU A 54 -11.19 3.57 -3.90
N ARG A 55 -12.31 4.31 -3.76
CA ARG A 55 -12.30 5.66 -3.21
C ARG A 55 -13.59 6.01 -2.48
N TYR A 56 -13.51 6.97 -1.57
CA TYR A 56 -14.71 7.59 -0.97
C TYR A 56 -15.20 8.76 -1.82
N ALA A 57 -16.53 9.00 -1.75
CA ALA A 57 -17.16 10.09 -2.47
C ALA A 57 -16.77 11.47 -1.92
N ASN A 58 -16.55 11.55 -0.60
CA ASN A 58 -16.21 12.80 0.07
C ASN A 58 -14.74 12.76 0.58
N PRO A 59 -13.91 13.74 0.21
CA PRO A 59 -12.53 13.82 0.70
C PRO A 59 -12.39 13.86 2.23
N ALA A 60 -13.40 14.37 2.96
CA ALA A 60 -13.38 14.39 4.42
C ALA A 60 -13.49 12.99 5.05
N ASP A 61 -14.03 12.01 4.33
CA ASP A 61 -14.19 10.64 4.83
C ASP A 61 -12.84 9.90 4.96
N TYR A 62 -11.79 10.41 4.29
CA TYR A 62 -10.43 9.89 4.46
C TYR A 62 -9.79 10.24 5.80
N LEU A 63 -10.32 11.23 6.53
CA LEU A 63 -9.75 11.67 7.84
C LEU A 63 -9.82 10.58 8.91
N TYR A 64 -10.82 9.71 8.83
CA TYR A 64 -11.15 8.74 9.87
C TYR A 64 -11.37 7.34 9.32
N ASP A 65 -10.87 7.05 8.13
CA ASP A 65 -11.05 5.75 7.54
C ASP A 65 -10.19 4.67 8.23
N GLY A 66 -10.82 3.57 8.61
CA GLY A 66 -10.12 2.39 9.14
C GLY A 66 -9.26 1.66 8.11
N PRO A 67 -9.71 1.52 6.83
CA PRO A 67 -8.99 0.78 5.80
C PRO A 67 -7.68 1.40 5.31
N CYS A 68 -7.29 2.60 5.72
CA CYS A 68 -6.09 3.29 5.21
C CYS A 68 -6.11 3.49 3.68
N LEU A 69 -7.31 3.74 3.11
CA LEU A 69 -7.61 3.67 1.69
C LEU A 69 -6.71 4.59 0.84
N GLY A 70 -5.85 3.99 0.01
CA GLY A 70 -4.95 4.67 -0.92
C GLY A 70 -3.75 5.38 -0.31
N LYS A 71 -3.63 5.45 1.01
CA LYS A 71 -2.66 6.27 1.73
C LYS A 71 -1.27 5.64 1.80
N VAL A 72 -0.28 6.43 2.21
CA VAL A 72 1.07 5.97 2.55
C VAL A 72 1.14 5.76 4.07
N PRO A 73 1.05 4.51 4.58
CA PRO A 73 1.27 4.23 5.99
C PRO A 73 2.73 4.40 6.36
N GLY A 74 2.98 4.83 7.58
CA GLY A 74 4.31 5.07 8.15
C GLY A 74 4.18 5.69 9.54
N ARG A 75 5.27 5.72 10.31
CA ARG A 75 6.69 5.53 9.97
C ARG A 75 7.01 4.08 9.57
N TYR A 76 6.27 3.10 10.12
CA TYR A 76 6.43 1.69 9.81
C TYR A 76 5.11 1.10 9.31
N ALA A 77 5.05 0.79 8.02
CA ALA A 77 3.92 0.09 7.41
C ALA A 77 3.84 -1.35 7.94
N ASN A 78 2.62 -1.88 8.04
CA ASN A 78 2.33 -3.18 8.62
C ASN A 78 2.64 -3.24 10.14
N ARG A 79 2.75 -4.46 10.72
CA ARG A 79 2.75 -4.70 12.17
C ARG A 79 4.13 -4.68 12.80
N ILE A 80 4.19 -4.26 14.07
CA ILE A 80 5.29 -4.49 15.01
C ILE A 80 4.70 -5.16 16.24
N ALA A 81 5.22 -6.34 16.59
CA ALA A 81 4.73 -7.19 17.68
C ALA A 81 4.75 -6.44 19.03
N ASP A 82 3.61 -6.50 19.75
CA ASP A 82 3.43 -5.86 21.06
C ASP A 82 3.78 -4.35 21.09
N GLY A 83 3.93 -3.71 19.90
CA GLY A 83 4.46 -2.34 19.79
C GLY A 83 5.87 -2.18 20.32
N LYS A 84 6.65 -3.25 20.43
CA LYS A 84 8.02 -3.20 20.96
C LYS A 84 9.03 -2.93 19.86
N LEU A 85 9.81 -1.89 20.04
CA LEU A 85 10.88 -1.49 19.14
C LEU A 85 12.16 -1.30 19.93
N VAL A 86 13.27 -1.92 19.52
CA VAL A 86 14.58 -1.70 20.11
C VAL A 86 15.47 -1.00 19.08
N VAL A 87 15.98 0.20 19.42
CA VAL A 87 16.90 0.99 18.62
C VAL A 87 18.10 1.37 19.49
N GLU A 88 19.32 1.11 19.02
CA GLU A 88 20.57 1.36 19.76
C GLU A 88 20.54 0.77 21.19
N GLY A 89 19.89 -0.39 21.38
CA GLY A 89 19.78 -1.05 22.68
C GLY A 89 18.77 -0.41 23.65
N LYS A 90 18.07 0.63 23.23
CA LYS A 90 16.98 1.25 23.99
C LYS A 90 15.63 0.74 23.49
N GLU A 91 14.78 0.33 24.42
CA GLU A 91 13.41 -0.08 24.13
C GLU A 91 12.47 1.14 24.03
N TYR A 92 11.60 1.11 22.99
CA TYR A 92 10.53 2.06 22.77
C TYR A 92 9.22 1.29 22.73
N GLN A 93 8.21 1.77 23.46
CA GLN A 93 6.87 1.23 23.42
C GLN A 93 6.02 2.06 22.46
N LEU A 94 5.74 1.53 21.28
CA LEU A 94 4.88 2.14 20.29
C LEU A 94 3.39 1.98 20.68
N ALA A 95 2.51 2.78 20.09
CA ALA A 95 1.07 2.68 20.31
C ALA A 95 0.54 1.29 19.94
N ILE A 96 -0.37 0.75 20.74
CA ILE A 96 -1.10 -0.49 20.46
C ILE A 96 -2.44 -0.10 19.83
N ASN A 97 -2.57 -0.33 18.53
CA ASN A 97 -3.74 0.10 17.75
C ASN A 97 -4.37 -1.01 16.89
N ASN A 98 -3.83 -2.25 16.97
CA ASN A 98 -4.38 -3.41 16.26
C ASN A 98 -4.24 -4.68 17.10
N GLY A 99 -5.29 -5.04 17.86
CA GLY A 99 -5.20 -6.11 18.83
C GLY A 99 -4.07 -5.86 19.84
N PRO A 100 -3.09 -6.79 20.02
CA PRO A 100 -1.94 -6.56 20.89
C PRO A 100 -0.80 -5.80 20.19
N ASN A 101 -0.92 -5.50 18.88
CA ASN A 101 0.18 -5.04 18.05
C ASN A 101 0.08 -3.55 17.69
N HIS A 102 1.19 -3.01 17.24
CA HIS A 102 1.26 -1.74 16.53
C HIS A 102 1.06 -1.99 15.04
N LEU A 103 0.32 -1.11 14.35
CA LEU A 103 0.01 -1.20 12.93
C LEU A 103 0.14 0.15 12.25
N HIS A 104 0.73 0.16 11.05
CA HIS A 104 0.78 1.30 10.11
C HIS A 104 1.27 2.63 10.70
N GLY A 105 2.23 2.56 11.64
CA GLY A 105 2.83 3.75 12.23
C GLY A 105 2.05 4.36 13.39
N GLY A 106 0.97 3.70 13.85
CA GLY A 106 0.26 4.07 15.07
C GLY A 106 -1.12 4.72 14.85
N ILE A 107 -1.58 5.41 15.87
CA ILE A 107 -2.93 6.02 15.89
C ILE A 107 -2.98 7.25 14.98
N ASP A 108 -1.93 8.06 15.01
CA ASP A 108 -1.80 9.29 14.23
C ASP A 108 -0.54 9.25 13.36
N GLY A 109 -0.35 8.10 12.67
CA GLY A 109 0.76 7.86 11.74
C GLY A 109 0.63 8.66 10.43
N PHE A 110 1.52 8.40 9.49
CA PHE A 110 1.64 9.17 8.23
C PHE A 110 0.38 9.20 7.37
N SER A 111 -0.41 8.14 7.41
CA SER A 111 -1.71 8.04 6.74
C SER A 111 -2.75 9.03 7.27
N ASN A 112 -2.54 9.59 8.48
CA ASN A 112 -3.43 10.55 9.15
C ASN A 112 -2.82 11.96 9.22
N LYS A 113 -1.87 12.27 8.34
CA LYS A 113 -1.24 13.58 8.22
C LYS A 113 -1.60 14.27 6.92
N ASN A 114 -1.66 15.59 6.98
CA ASN A 114 -1.74 16.42 5.79
C ASN A 114 -0.32 16.79 5.37
N TRP A 115 0.12 16.31 4.21
CA TRP A 115 1.46 16.51 3.70
C TRP A 115 1.53 17.77 2.84
N ASP A 116 2.66 18.45 2.88
CA ASP A 116 2.93 19.55 1.97
C ASP A 116 3.07 19.04 0.54
N ALA A 117 2.36 19.67 -0.41
CA ALA A 117 2.35 19.25 -1.82
C ALA A 117 3.08 20.26 -2.70
N GLU A 118 4.05 19.79 -3.47
CA GLU A 118 4.75 20.50 -4.53
C GLU A 118 4.43 19.86 -5.86
N ILE A 119 3.73 20.62 -6.74
CA ILE A 119 3.30 20.14 -8.07
C ILE A 119 4.39 20.45 -9.09
N PHE A 120 4.67 19.53 -10.01
CA PHE A 120 5.53 19.71 -11.15
C PHE A 120 4.89 19.11 -12.42
N GLU A 121 5.53 19.25 -13.59
CA GLU A 121 4.94 19.03 -14.92
C GLU A 121 4.11 17.74 -15.06
N ASN A 122 4.57 16.61 -14.49
CA ASN A 122 3.90 15.31 -14.62
C ASN A 122 3.70 14.60 -13.27
N GLY A 123 3.75 15.34 -12.17
CA GLY A 123 3.70 14.72 -10.86
C GLY A 123 3.50 15.66 -9.69
N VAL A 124 3.56 15.09 -8.51
CA VAL A 124 3.53 15.80 -7.24
C VAL A 124 4.47 15.15 -6.24
N ARG A 125 5.18 15.97 -5.48
CA ARG A 125 5.96 15.55 -4.30
C ARG A 125 5.20 15.95 -3.06
N PHE A 126 4.86 14.97 -2.25
CA PHE A 126 4.37 15.17 -0.90
C PHE A 126 5.53 15.10 0.08
N THR A 127 5.60 16.03 1.02
CA THR A 127 6.65 16.10 2.04
C THR A 127 6.01 16.15 3.43
N TYR A 128 6.55 15.38 4.37
CA TYR A 128 6.16 15.43 5.77
C TYR A 128 7.42 15.39 6.66
N VAL A 129 7.39 16.08 7.79
CA VAL A 129 8.44 16.03 8.81
C VAL A 129 7.84 15.46 10.09
N SER A 130 8.20 14.22 10.39
CA SER A 130 7.80 13.52 11.61
C SER A 130 8.81 13.87 12.72
N ALA A 131 8.35 14.53 13.77
CA ALA A 131 9.20 14.96 14.88
C ALA A 131 9.75 13.78 15.68
N ASP A 132 10.89 14.00 16.35
CA ASP A 132 11.44 13.02 17.31
C ASP A 132 10.40 12.71 18.40
N GLY A 133 10.08 11.42 18.57
CA GLY A 133 9.07 10.95 19.53
C GLY A 133 7.62 10.90 18.99
N GLU A 134 7.36 11.29 17.74
CA GLU A 134 6.03 11.09 17.14
C GLU A 134 5.70 9.60 17.12
N GLU A 135 4.49 9.23 17.61
CA GLU A 135 4.07 7.83 17.82
C GLU A 135 5.10 6.98 18.58
N ASN A 136 5.97 7.65 19.39
CA ASN A 136 7.09 7.09 20.16
C ASN A 136 8.27 6.56 19.35
N TYR A 137 8.35 6.84 18.05
CA TYR A 137 9.54 6.52 17.26
C TYR A 137 10.68 7.50 17.51
N PRO A 138 11.95 7.02 17.64
CA PRO A 138 13.11 7.91 17.81
C PRO A 138 13.48 8.63 16.52
N GLY A 139 14.02 9.83 16.67
CA GLY A 139 14.57 10.68 15.60
C GLY A 139 13.53 11.49 14.85
N THR A 140 13.97 12.66 14.38
CA THR A 140 13.23 13.45 13.40
C THR A 140 13.40 12.82 12.03
N LEU A 141 12.30 12.50 11.36
CA LEU A 141 12.31 11.91 10.03
C LEU A 141 11.72 12.89 9.02
N LYS A 142 12.49 13.29 8.02
CA LYS A 142 11.97 13.99 6.85
C LYS A 142 11.66 12.93 5.78
N VAL A 143 10.41 12.88 5.34
CA VAL A 143 9.93 11.90 4.37
C VAL A 143 9.29 12.59 3.17
N THR A 144 9.51 12.02 1.98
CA THR A 144 8.83 12.42 0.76
C THR A 144 8.21 11.22 0.04
N ALA A 145 7.03 11.43 -0.54
CA ALA A 145 6.38 10.53 -1.49
C ALA A 145 6.21 11.29 -2.81
N THR A 146 6.92 10.86 -3.84
CA THR A 146 6.92 11.54 -5.14
C THR A 146 6.22 10.67 -6.17
N TYR A 147 5.06 11.14 -6.63
CA TYR A 147 4.29 10.48 -7.67
C TYR A 147 4.56 11.11 -9.03
N ARG A 148 4.65 10.27 -10.08
CA ARG A 148 4.69 10.71 -11.48
C ARG A 148 3.73 9.86 -12.31
N TRP A 149 2.93 10.52 -13.13
CA TRP A 149 2.07 9.89 -14.12
C TRP A 149 2.68 10.02 -15.51
N SER A 150 2.56 9.01 -16.36
CA SER A 150 3.15 8.99 -17.69
C SER A 150 2.09 8.88 -18.81
N GLU A 151 2.52 9.15 -20.07
CA GLU A 151 1.66 9.02 -21.24
C GLU A 151 1.29 7.55 -21.54
N ASP A 152 2.06 6.59 -21.06
CA ASP A 152 1.84 5.15 -21.22
C ASP A 152 1.15 4.50 -20.01
N ASN A 153 0.39 5.29 -19.23
CA ASN A 153 -0.41 4.87 -18.09
C ASN A 153 0.43 4.19 -16.99
N ARG A 154 1.57 4.76 -16.64
CA ARG A 154 2.39 4.32 -15.51
C ARG A 154 2.36 5.35 -14.41
N LEU A 155 2.09 4.89 -13.19
CA LEU A 155 2.21 5.67 -11.97
C LEU A 155 3.43 5.19 -11.20
N SER A 156 4.49 6.02 -11.14
CA SER A 156 5.60 5.77 -10.23
C SER A 156 5.39 6.44 -8.88
N LEU A 157 5.79 5.77 -7.82
CA LEU A 157 5.89 6.29 -6.46
C LEU A 157 7.31 6.08 -5.97
N ASP A 158 8.05 7.17 -5.79
CA ASP A 158 9.37 7.17 -5.16
C ASP A 158 9.21 7.64 -3.70
N LEU A 159 9.61 6.79 -2.77
CA LEU A 159 9.59 7.01 -1.32
C LEU A 159 11.01 7.27 -0.85
N HIS A 160 11.24 8.43 -0.23
CA HIS A 160 12.53 8.82 0.30
C HIS A 160 12.41 9.30 1.74
N ALA A 161 13.40 8.94 2.59
CA ALA A 161 13.46 9.50 3.94
C ALA A 161 14.90 9.63 4.45
N GLU A 162 15.10 10.63 5.31
CA GLU A 162 16.34 10.91 6.06
C GLU A 162 16.03 11.15 7.52
N THR A 163 16.96 10.83 8.41
CA THR A 163 16.79 10.94 9.86
C THR A 163 17.98 11.60 10.54
N ASP A 164 17.74 12.23 11.71
CA ASP A 164 18.78 12.76 12.60
C ASP A 164 19.22 11.78 13.69
N LYS A 165 18.50 10.65 13.89
CA LYS A 165 18.84 9.58 14.83
C LYS A 165 18.51 8.22 14.21
N GLU A 166 19.16 7.14 14.69
CA GLU A 166 18.78 5.80 14.27
C GLU A 166 17.30 5.53 14.57
N THR A 167 16.59 5.02 13.56
CA THR A 167 15.16 4.71 13.63
C THR A 167 14.83 3.55 12.68
N VAL A 168 13.56 3.19 12.56
CA VAL A 168 13.07 2.23 11.56
C VAL A 168 12.13 2.91 10.59
N VAL A 169 12.21 2.52 9.31
CA VAL A 169 11.36 3.06 8.24
C VAL A 169 10.89 1.93 7.35
N ASN A 170 9.61 1.81 7.17
CA ASN A 170 8.98 0.92 6.19
C ASN A 170 7.77 1.66 5.60
N LEU A 171 7.81 1.98 4.33
CA LEU A 171 6.78 2.75 3.65
C LEU A 171 6.24 1.95 2.46
N THR A 172 4.95 2.12 2.18
CA THR A 172 4.25 1.53 1.04
C THR A 172 3.09 2.42 0.61
N ASN A 173 2.28 1.99 -0.35
CA ASN A 173 0.99 2.58 -0.66
C ASN A 173 -0.12 1.54 -0.47
N HIS A 174 -1.22 1.94 0.16
CA HIS A 174 -2.34 1.07 0.53
C HIS A 174 -3.55 1.25 -0.41
N ALA A 175 -3.31 1.41 -1.72
CA ALA A 175 -4.39 1.44 -2.70
C ALA A 175 -5.04 0.06 -2.84
N TYR A 176 -6.37 0.05 -2.93
CA TYR A 176 -7.15 -1.15 -3.21
C TYR A 176 -7.58 -1.13 -4.67
N TRP A 177 -7.27 -2.18 -5.38
CA TRP A 177 -7.50 -2.29 -6.81
C TRP A 177 -8.72 -3.16 -7.12
N ASN A 178 -9.57 -2.67 -8.02
CA ASN A 178 -10.62 -3.44 -8.67
C ASN A 178 -10.61 -3.08 -10.17
N LEU A 179 -10.02 -3.93 -10.98
CA LEU A 179 -9.78 -3.62 -12.40
C LEU A 179 -11.05 -3.71 -13.28
N GLU A 180 -12.13 -4.30 -12.77
CA GLU A 180 -13.45 -4.20 -13.42
C GLU A 180 -14.00 -2.76 -13.32
N GLY A 181 -13.68 -2.07 -12.22
CA GLY A 181 -14.08 -0.71 -11.87
C GLY A 181 -14.20 -0.57 -10.35
N ALA A 182 -13.88 0.59 -9.81
CA ALA A 182 -13.83 0.82 -8.36
C ALA A 182 -15.16 0.50 -7.63
N ASP A 183 -16.30 0.61 -8.32
CA ASP A 183 -17.64 0.37 -7.77
C ASP A 183 -18.29 -0.91 -8.33
N ALA A 184 -17.52 -1.79 -8.99
CA ALA A 184 -18.03 -2.97 -9.70
C ALA A 184 -18.45 -4.13 -8.77
N GLY A 185 -18.16 -4.06 -7.48
CA GLY A 185 -18.42 -5.12 -6.51
C GLY A 185 -17.17 -5.97 -6.25
N THR A 186 -17.33 -7.28 -6.11
CA THR A 186 -16.23 -8.16 -5.68
C THR A 186 -15.04 -8.18 -6.65
N ALA A 187 -13.83 -8.06 -6.10
CA ALA A 187 -12.57 -8.22 -6.84
C ALA A 187 -12.07 -9.68 -6.86
N LEU A 188 -12.78 -10.61 -6.24
CA LEU A 188 -12.35 -12.01 -6.11
C LEU A 188 -12.31 -12.78 -7.43
N ASN A 189 -13.04 -12.31 -8.45
CA ASN A 189 -13.06 -12.91 -9.80
C ASN A 189 -11.86 -12.49 -10.67
N GLN A 190 -11.04 -11.59 -10.19
CA GLN A 190 -9.81 -11.17 -10.85
C GLN A 190 -8.72 -12.20 -10.63
N GLU A 191 -7.82 -12.32 -11.61
CA GLU A 191 -6.70 -13.24 -11.52
C GLU A 191 -5.42 -12.51 -11.14
N MET A 192 -4.64 -13.15 -10.27
CA MET A 192 -3.34 -12.65 -9.83
C MET A 192 -2.25 -13.67 -10.10
N ARG A 193 -1.06 -13.19 -10.40
CA ARG A 193 0.20 -13.96 -10.30
C ARG A 193 1.30 -13.11 -9.71
N MET A 194 2.31 -13.75 -9.11
CA MET A 194 3.45 -13.06 -8.54
C MET A 194 4.75 -13.86 -8.64
N LYS A 195 5.86 -13.17 -8.67
CA LYS A 195 7.22 -13.74 -8.60
C LYS A 195 7.60 -13.96 -7.13
N ALA A 196 6.95 -14.92 -6.50
CA ALA A 196 7.14 -15.21 -5.08
C ALA A 196 6.84 -16.70 -4.80
N HIS A 197 7.89 -17.49 -4.63
CA HIS A 197 7.78 -18.91 -4.27
C HIS A 197 7.71 -19.13 -2.75
N ASN A 198 7.79 -18.06 -1.96
CA ASN A 198 7.77 -18.13 -0.51
C ASN A 198 6.87 -17.04 0.07
N TRP A 199 6.37 -17.31 1.27
CA TRP A 199 5.57 -16.38 2.07
C TRP A 199 5.99 -16.43 3.53
N LEU A 200 5.54 -15.47 4.34
CA LEU A 200 5.82 -15.38 5.77
C LEU A 200 4.62 -15.88 6.57
N PRO A 201 4.67 -17.09 7.15
CA PRO A 201 3.64 -17.57 8.07
C PRO A 201 3.49 -16.66 9.28
N THR A 202 2.25 -16.48 9.72
CA THR A 202 1.91 -15.60 10.85
C THR A 202 1.30 -16.38 12.00
N ASP A 203 1.40 -15.84 13.20
CA ASP A 203 0.66 -16.29 14.36
C ASP A 203 -0.81 -15.81 14.33
N ALA A 204 -1.58 -16.14 15.38
CA ALA A 204 -2.99 -15.76 15.52
C ALA A 204 -3.22 -14.24 15.61
N THR A 205 -2.18 -13.44 15.81
CA THR A 205 -2.22 -11.97 15.85
C THR A 205 -1.70 -11.33 14.56
N GLN A 206 -1.45 -12.17 13.53
CA GLN A 206 -0.93 -11.80 12.23
C GLN A 206 0.51 -11.22 12.26
N ILE A 207 1.30 -11.62 13.26
CA ILE A 207 2.73 -11.33 13.32
C ILE A 207 3.50 -12.48 12.64
N PRO A 208 4.46 -12.22 11.73
CA PRO A 208 5.29 -13.25 11.14
C PRO A 208 6.02 -14.08 12.23
N THR A 209 5.99 -15.40 12.09
CA THR A 209 6.68 -16.30 13.02
C THR A 209 8.20 -16.18 12.95
N GLY A 210 8.73 -15.63 11.84
CA GLY A 210 10.14 -15.58 11.51
C GLY A 210 10.55 -16.68 10.53
N GLU A 211 9.65 -17.60 10.22
CA GLU A 211 9.83 -18.62 9.20
C GLU A 211 9.56 -18.05 7.81
N VAL A 212 10.17 -18.68 6.80
CA VAL A 212 9.89 -18.47 5.38
C VAL A 212 9.45 -19.81 4.82
N SER A 213 8.20 -19.89 4.35
CA SER A 213 7.58 -21.13 3.89
C SER A 213 7.30 -21.11 2.40
N HIS A 214 7.44 -22.26 1.73
CA HIS A 214 7.08 -22.42 0.33
C HIS A 214 5.58 -22.27 0.11
N VAL A 215 5.19 -21.66 -1.02
CA VAL A 215 3.78 -21.52 -1.42
C VAL A 215 3.23 -22.79 -2.10
N ALA A 216 4.10 -23.62 -2.70
CA ALA A 216 3.71 -24.79 -3.49
C ALA A 216 2.77 -25.73 -2.72
N GLU A 217 1.71 -26.21 -3.40
CA GLU A 217 0.67 -27.09 -2.85
C GLU A 217 -0.14 -26.47 -1.69
N THR A 218 -0.16 -25.13 -1.59
CA THR A 218 -0.95 -24.38 -0.61
C THR A 218 -1.85 -23.34 -1.28
N PRO A 219 -2.88 -22.83 -0.62
CA PRO A 219 -3.68 -21.70 -1.12
C PRO A 219 -2.86 -20.44 -1.39
N MET A 220 -1.65 -20.34 -0.81
CA MET A 220 -0.75 -19.18 -0.97
C MET A 220 -0.02 -19.16 -2.33
N ASP A 221 -0.16 -20.20 -3.17
CA ASP A 221 0.51 -20.29 -4.46
C ASP A 221 -0.18 -19.41 -5.52
N PHE A 222 0.49 -18.32 -5.91
CA PHE A 222 0.16 -17.42 -7.00
C PHE A 222 1.32 -17.32 -8.02
N THR A 223 2.15 -18.33 -8.11
CA THR A 223 3.25 -18.36 -9.10
C THR A 223 2.73 -18.41 -10.54
N GLU A 224 1.53 -18.93 -10.73
CA GLU A 224 0.78 -18.91 -11.98
C GLU A 224 -0.54 -18.13 -11.84
N TRP A 225 -1.14 -17.74 -12.96
CA TRP A 225 -2.42 -17.05 -12.96
C TRP A 225 -3.51 -17.84 -12.21
N LYS A 226 -4.08 -17.23 -11.20
CA LYS A 226 -5.11 -17.81 -10.34
C LYS A 226 -6.13 -16.75 -9.94
N GLU A 227 -7.43 -17.09 -10.01
CA GLU A 227 -8.46 -16.24 -9.43
C GLU A 227 -8.17 -15.99 -7.94
N VAL A 228 -8.24 -14.75 -7.51
CA VAL A 228 -8.00 -14.35 -6.12
C VAL A 228 -8.96 -15.07 -5.16
N GLY A 229 -10.20 -15.27 -5.61
CA GLY A 229 -11.25 -15.94 -4.81
C GLY A 229 -11.20 -17.46 -4.79
N ARG A 230 -10.39 -18.12 -5.67
CA ARG A 230 -10.41 -19.56 -5.85
C ARG A 230 -10.24 -20.35 -4.56
N ASP A 231 -9.20 -20.02 -3.81
CA ASP A 231 -8.79 -20.79 -2.62
C ASP A 231 -9.02 -20.00 -1.30
N ILE A 232 -9.61 -18.80 -1.38
CA ILE A 232 -9.72 -17.87 -0.23
C ILE A 232 -10.50 -18.40 0.97
N LYS A 233 -11.35 -19.41 0.75
CA LYS A 233 -12.18 -20.05 1.78
C LYS A 233 -11.72 -21.47 2.14
N GLU A 234 -10.54 -21.90 1.68
CA GLU A 234 -10.01 -23.19 2.02
C GLU A 234 -9.75 -23.35 3.53
N ASP A 235 -9.74 -24.60 3.99
CA ASP A 235 -9.44 -24.96 5.36
C ASP A 235 -7.93 -24.82 5.65
N PHE A 236 -7.43 -23.59 5.55
CA PHE A 236 -6.05 -23.19 5.77
C PHE A 236 -6.00 -22.15 6.89
N GLU A 237 -5.22 -22.44 7.95
CA GLU A 237 -5.26 -21.67 9.19
C GLU A 237 -5.01 -20.17 8.97
N ALA A 238 -4.02 -19.82 8.16
CA ALA A 238 -3.72 -18.41 7.87
C ALA A 238 -4.91 -17.67 7.22
N LEU A 239 -5.62 -18.32 6.28
CA LEU A 239 -6.80 -17.73 5.63
C LEU A 239 -7.96 -17.54 6.61
N LYS A 240 -8.13 -18.46 7.57
CA LYS A 240 -9.16 -18.31 8.61
C LYS A 240 -8.87 -17.15 9.53
N ILE A 241 -7.61 -17.01 9.98
CA ILE A 241 -7.17 -15.89 10.84
C ILE A 241 -7.36 -14.56 10.12
N GLY A 242 -6.91 -14.45 8.86
CA GLY A 242 -7.03 -13.24 8.03
C GLY A 242 -8.43 -12.98 7.49
N LYS A 243 -9.38 -13.93 7.59
CA LYS A 243 -10.68 -13.89 6.90
C LYS A 243 -10.51 -13.77 5.37
N GLY A 244 -9.39 -14.27 4.84
CA GLY A 244 -8.93 -14.16 3.47
C GLY A 244 -7.43 -13.92 3.43
N TYR A 245 -6.91 -13.41 2.31
CA TYR A 245 -5.50 -13.05 2.25
C TYR A 245 -5.26 -11.74 3.01
N ASP A 246 -4.29 -11.75 3.90
CA ASP A 246 -3.67 -10.61 4.60
C ASP A 246 -2.27 -11.05 5.02
N HIS A 247 -1.41 -11.32 4.02
CA HIS A 247 -0.13 -11.97 4.24
C HIS A 247 0.97 -11.34 3.39
N CYS A 248 2.22 -11.54 3.80
CA CYS A 248 3.39 -11.06 3.10
C CYS A 248 4.07 -12.20 2.32
N TRP A 249 4.24 -12.01 1.00
CA TRP A 249 5.06 -12.87 0.14
C TRP A 249 6.46 -12.30 0.01
N VAL A 250 7.43 -13.20 -0.10
CA VAL A 250 8.84 -12.89 -0.31
C VAL A 250 9.12 -12.81 -1.81
N ILE A 251 9.53 -11.65 -2.29
CA ILE A 251 9.81 -11.44 -3.71
C ILE A 251 11.08 -12.19 -4.11
N ASP A 252 10.96 -13.03 -5.15
CA ASP A 252 12.07 -13.82 -5.68
C ASP A 252 13.17 -12.92 -6.24
N GLU A 253 14.42 -13.39 -6.14
CA GLU A 253 15.61 -12.71 -6.68
C GLU A 253 15.78 -11.26 -6.20
N TRP A 254 15.12 -10.90 -5.10
CA TRP A 254 15.28 -9.56 -4.55
C TRP A 254 16.71 -9.32 -4.05
N GLU A 255 17.24 -8.15 -4.40
CA GLU A 255 18.49 -7.60 -3.90
C GLU A 255 18.29 -6.12 -3.59
N PRO A 256 18.97 -5.54 -2.57
CA PRO A 256 18.84 -4.12 -2.25
C PRO A 256 19.06 -3.20 -3.46
N GLY A 257 18.07 -2.33 -3.74
CA GLY A 257 18.14 -1.37 -4.85
C GLY A 257 17.88 -1.93 -6.25
N LYS A 258 17.61 -3.24 -6.37
CA LYS A 258 17.26 -3.87 -7.65
C LYS A 258 15.73 -3.88 -7.80
N ILE A 259 15.22 -3.23 -8.84
CA ILE A 259 13.80 -3.30 -9.18
C ILE A 259 13.51 -4.68 -9.80
N ILE A 260 12.55 -5.39 -9.23
CA ILE A 260 11.98 -6.61 -9.80
C ILE A 260 10.78 -6.20 -10.65
N GLU A 261 10.95 -6.33 -11.96
CA GLU A 261 9.90 -6.00 -12.93
C GLU A 261 8.72 -6.98 -12.83
N ASN A 262 7.48 -6.45 -12.86
CA ASN A 262 6.25 -7.25 -12.80
C ASN A 262 6.30 -8.28 -11.66
N ALA A 263 6.68 -7.81 -10.46
CA ALA A 263 6.77 -8.67 -9.27
C ALA A 263 5.40 -9.23 -8.89
N VAL A 264 4.34 -8.44 -9.09
CA VAL A 264 2.94 -8.84 -8.93
C VAL A 264 2.14 -8.35 -10.13
N GLU A 265 1.23 -9.17 -10.62
CA GLU A 265 0.31 -8.81 -11.69
C GLU A 265 -1.12 -9.19 -11.28
N LEU A 266 -2.05 -8.27 -11.52
CA LEU A 266 -3.50 -8.47 -11.34
C LEU A 266 -4.18 -8.18 -12.67
N ARG A 267 -5.11 -9.04 -13.11
CA ARG A 267 -5.88 -8.82 -14.33
C ARG A 267 -7.35 -9.12 -14.14
N ASP A 268 -8.17 -8.44 -14.92
CA ASP A 268 -9.60 -8.67 -14.98
C ASP A 268 -10.02 -9.09 -16.38
N ASN A 269 -10.57 -10.31 -16.51
CA ASN A 269 -10.96 -10.89 -17.80
C ASN A 269 -12.16 -10.16 -18.45
N LYS A 270 -12.96 -9.44 -17.67
CA LYS A 270 -14.16 -8.75 -18.16
C LYS A 270 -13.82 -7.40 -18.80
N SER A 271 -12.97 -6.63 -18.17
CA SER A 271 -12.50 -5.34 -18.69
C SER A 271 -11.28 -5.46 -19.61
N GLY A 272 -10.57 -6.58 -19.55
CA GLY A 272 -9.27 -6.78 -20.21
C GLY A 272 -8.15 -5.92 -19.62
N ARG A 273 -8.33 -5.31 -18.43
CA ARG A 273 -7.28 -4.53 -17.78
C ARG A 273 -6.28 -5.42 -17.07
N LEU A 274 -5.03 -5.00 -17.14
CA LEU A 274 -3.89 -5.59 -16.45
C LEU A 274 -3.14 -4.50 -15.66
N LEU A 275 -2.94 -4.74 -14.37
CA LEU A 275 -2.03 -4.00 -13.52
C LEU A 275 -0.77 -4.84 -13.28
N SER A 276 0.40 -4.30 -13.64
CA SER A 276 1.70 -4.87 -13.29
C SER A 276 2.40 -3.97 -12.29
N VAL A 277 2.85 -4.54 -11.16
CA VAL A 277 3.55 -3.81 -10.10
C VAL A 277 5.00 -4.26 -10.05
N SER A 278 5.91 -3.29 -10.17
CA SER A 278 7.36 -3.50 -10.06
C SER A 278 7.91 -2.72 -8.87
N SER A 279 8.93 -3.25 -8.17
CA SER A 279 9.50 -2.58 -7.01
C SER A 279 10.86 -3.12 -6.64
N ASP A 280 11.62 -2.35 -5.85
CA ASP A 280 12.85 -2.75 -5.18
C ASP A 280 12.63 -3.20 -3.71
N GLN A 281 11.37 -3.38 -3.30
CA GLN A 281 11.01 -3.87 -1.96
C GLN A 281 11.15 -5.41 -1.86
N PRO A 282 11.55 -5.94 -0.69
CA PRO A 282 11.79 -7.38 -0.49
C PRO A 282 10.52 -8.22 -0.43
N GLY A 283 9.39 -7.62 -0.15
CA GLY A 283 8.12 -8.31 0.04
C GLY A 283 6.93 -7.56 -0.51
N VAL A 284 5.85 -8.28 -0.62
CA VAL A 284 4.53 -7.72 -0.93
C VAL A 284 3.49 -8.25 0.04
N GLN A 285 2.77 -7.36 0.68
CA GLN A 285 1.54 -7.72 1.40
C GLN A 285 0.39 -7.73 0.40
N ILE A 286 -0.35 -8.82 0.35
CA ILE A 286 -1.62 -8.90 -0.37
C ILE A 286 -2.74 -8.92 0.66
N TYR A 287 -3.64 -7.95 0.54
CA TYR A 287 -4.82 -7.86 1.39
C TYR A 287 -6.08 -7.79 0.53
N THR A 288 -6.98 -8.74 0.72
CA THR A 288 -8.19 -8.88 -0.12
C THR A 288 -9.37 -8.06 0.37
N GLY A 289 -9.14 -7.00 1.15
CA GLY A 289 -10.22 -6.12 1.62
C GLY A 289 -11.20 -6.84 2.56
N ASN A 290 -10.69 -7.68 3.45
CA ASN A 290 -11.47 -8.60 4.29
C ASN A 290 -12.37 -7.91 5.33
N TRP A 291 -12.18 -6.58 5.55
CA TRP A 291 -12.86 -5.77 6.56
C TRP A 291 -13.25 -4.40 6.01
N LEU A 292 -13.76 -4.33 4.76
CA LEU A 292 -14.22 -3.08 4.14
C LEU A 292 -15.66 -2.72 4.53
N THR A 293 -16.46 -3.70 4.95
CA THR A 293 -17.85 -3.48 5.38
C THR A 293 -17.92 -2.44 6.51
N GLY A 294 -18.77 -1.44 6.33
CA GLY A 294 -18.89 -0.31 7.27
C GLY A 294 -18.04 0.90 6.89
N SER A 295 -17.33 0.85 5.77
CA SER A 295 -16.60 2.00 5.23
C SER A 295 -17.53 3.15 4.85
N PRO A 296 -17.02 4.40 4.76
CA PRO A 296 -17.75 5.52 4.19
C PRO A 296 -18.27 5.26 2.77
N ALA A 297 -19.22 6.09 2.32
CA ALA A 297 -19.82 5.93 1.01
C ALA A 297 -18.82 6.16 -0.13
N ASN A 298 -18.82 5.24 -1.09
CA ASN A 298 -18.13 5.37 -2.37
C ASN A 298 -18.96 6.26 -3.35
N CYS A 299 -18.50 6.40 -4.59
CA CYS A 299 -19.16 7.27 -5.57
C CYS A 299 -20.49 6.74 -6.09
N SER A 300 -20.81 5.49 -5.86
CA SER A 300 -22.16 4.95 -6.12
C SER A 300 -23.16 5.20 -4.96
N GLY A 301 -22.69 5.83 -3.87
CA GLY A 301 -23.52 6.20 -2.72
C GLY A 301 -23.70 5.09 -1.68
N ARG A 302 -22.92 4.00 -1.74
CA ARG A 302 -22.91 2.91 -0.77
C ARG A 302 -21.52 2.73 -0.14
N GLY A 303 -21.43 2.14 1.03
CA GLY A 303 -20.19 1.63 1.58
C GLY A 303 -19.66 0.46 0.74
N TYR A 304 -18.36 0.20 0.84
CA TYR A 304 -17.78 -1.03 0.28
C TYR A 304 -18.18 -2.23 1.15
N GLU A 305 -18.36 -3.35 0.49
CA GLU A 305 -18.46 -4.66 1.14
C GLU A 305 -17.08 -5.32 1.16
N ASP A 306 -16.92 -6.36 1.99
CA ASP A 306 -15.70 -7.13 2.04
C ASP A 306 -15.37 -7.73 0.66
N TYR A 307 -14.08 -7.76 0.33
CA TYR A 307 -13.53 -8.30 -0.91
C TYR A 307 -13.83 -7.50 -2.19
N GLU A 308 -14.19 -6.24 -2.10
CA GLU A 308 -14.41 -5.39 -3.28
C GLU A 308 -13.11 -4.78 -3.84
N GLY A 309 -11.98 -4.95 -3.18
CA GLY A 309 -10.67 -4.52 -3.67
C GLY A 309 -9.53 -5.36 -3.13
N VAL A 310 -8.43 -5.40 -3.88
CA VAL A 310 -7.18 -6.06 -3.51
C VAL A 310 -6.11 -5.01 -3.29
N ALA A 311 -5.55 -4.91 -2.08
CA ALA A 311 -4.38 -4.10 -1.83
C ALA A 311 -3.11 -4.90 -2.18
N ILE A 312 -2.19 -4.24 -2.91
CA ILE A 312 -0.88 -4.77 -3.30
C ILE A 312 0.16 -3.81 -2.73
N GLU A 313 0.69 -4.14 -1.58
CA GLU A 313 1.57 -3.27 -0.80
C GLU A 313 3.02 -3.76 -0.88
N MET A 314 3.80 -3.20 -1.82
CA MET A 314 5.23 -3.47 -1.90
C MET A 314 5.92 -2.84 -0.68
N GLN A 315 6.57 -3.64 0.16
CA GLN A 315 7.07 -3.19 1.46
C GLN A 315 8.23 -4.04 2.00
N GLY A 316 8.87 -3.56 3.09
CA GLY A 316 9.69 -4.40 3.96
C GLY A 316 8.84 -5.43 4.71
N PHE A 317 9.48 -6.47 5.23
CA PHE A 317 8.75 -7.52 5.95
C PHE A 317 8.12 -6.98 7.23
N PRO A 318 6.87 -7.36 7.55
CA PRO A 318 6.26 -7.02 8.83
C PRO A 318 7.11 -7.50 10.00
N ASP A 319 7.13 -6.73 11.08
CA ASP A 319 7.89 -7.02 12.32
C ASP A 319 9.40 -7.25 12.12
N ALA A 320 9.99 -6.77 11.00
CA ALA A 320 11.42 -6.97 10.73
C ALA A 320 12.35 -6.45 11.85
N PRO A 321 12.05 -5.37 12.58
CA PRO A 321 12.87 -4.93 13.71
C PRO A 321 13.04 -5.99 14.80
N ASN A 322 12.07 -6.91 14.95
CA ASN A 322 12.06 -7.98 15.95
C ASN A 322 12.46 -9.35 15.37
N LYS A 323 12.83 -9.42 14.09
CA LYS A 323 13.14 -10.66 13.36
C LYS A 323 14.56 -10.60 12.77
N PRO A 324 15.60 -11.05 13.48
CA PRO A 324 16.99 -10.91 13.02
C PRO A 324 17.30 -11.53 11.64
N GLY A 325 16.48 -12.49 11.19
CA GLY A 325 16.61 -13.13 9.87
C GLY A 325 15.99 -12.33 8.71
N PHE A 326 15.27 -11.25 9.00
CA PHE A 326 14.60 -10.43 7.97
C PHE A 326 15.50 -9.28 7.49
N PRO A 327 15.31 -8.81 6.24
CA PRO A 327 16.00 -7.61 5.76
C PRO A 327 15.78 -6.42 6.69
N SER A 328 16.86 -5.73 7.05
CA SER A 328 16.80 -4.61 7.98
C SER A 328 16.00 -3.44 7.41
N GLN A 329 15.18 -2.83 8.25
CA GLN A 329 14.45 -1.59 8.01
C GLN A 329 15.00 -0.43 8.85
N THR A 330 16.19 -0.59 9.41
CA THR A 330 16.88 0.45 10.19
C THR A 330 17.42 1.52 9.26
N LEU A 331 17.20 2.79 9.63
CA LEU A 331 17.77 3.96 8.97
C LEU A 331 18.63 4.73 9.97
N ARG A 332 19.86 5.08 9.59
CA ARG A 332 20.82 5.81 10.41
C ARG A 332 21.07 7.22 9.89
N PRO A 333 21.50 8.15 10.75
CA PRO A 333 21.96 9.47 10.32
C PRO A 333 23.03 9.37 9.22
N GLY A 334 22.81 10.10 8.12
CA GLY A 334 23.70 10.08 6.95
C GLY A 334 23.42 8.99 5.93
N GLU A 335 22.48 8.07 6.22
CA GLU A 335 21.90 7.16 5.25
C GLU A 335 20.58 7.71 4.70
N SER A 336 20.14 7.22 3.54
CA SER A 336 18.81 7.47 3.01
C SER A 336 18.00 6.17 2.87
N TYR A 337 16.70 6.28 3.12
CA TYR A 337 15.73 5.28 2.71
C TYR A 337 15.22 5.67 1.32
N ASP A 338 15.48 4.85 0.34
CA ASP A 338 15.03 5.06 -1.04
C ASP A 338 14.34 3.79 -1.54
N ARG A 339 13.06 3.90 -1.93
CA ARG A 339 12.26 2.80 -2.47
C ARG A 339 11.38 3.29 -3.59
N SER A 340 11.17 2.42 -4.58
CA SER A 340 10.33 2.72 -5.74
C SER A 340 9.27 1.65 -5.93
N ILE A 341 8.05 2.10 -6.26
CA ILE A 341 6.93 1.27 -6.66
C ILE A 341 6.42 1.81 -8.00
N LEU A 342 6.30 0.95 -8.99
CA LEU A 342 5.79 1.29 -10.31
C LEU A 342 4.51 0.49 -10.59
N PHE A 343 3.40 1.19 -10.75
CA PHE A 343 2.12 0.64 -11.18
C PHE A 343 1.95 0.90 -12.68
N SER A 344 1.94 -0.15 -13.48
CA SER A 344 1.79 -0.07 -14.94
C SER A 344 0.44 -0.65 -15.36
N PHE A 345 -0.38 0.17 -16.01
CA PHE A 345 -1.71 -0.23 -16.46
C PHE A 345 -1.72 -0.43 -17.97
N SER A 346 -2.23 -1.59 -18.39
CA SER A 346 -2.36 -1.97 -19.80
C SER A 346 -3.63 -2.79 -20.02
N THR A 347 -3.84 -3.24 -21.25
CA THR A 347 -4.91 -4.21 -21.61
C THR A 347 -4.30 -5.44 -22.28
N PHE A 348 -5.01 -6.56 -22.21
CA PHE A 348 -4.62 -7.83 -22.83
C PHE A 348 -5.74 -8.43 -23.66
#